data_6e5f076626c3a9d1f645d6735ad82d7a
#
_entry.id   6e5f076626c3a9d1f645d6735ad82d7a
#
_cell.length_a   1.000
_cell.length_b   1.000
_cell.length_c   1.000
_cell.angle_alpha   90.00
_cell.angle_beta   90.00
_cell.angle_gamma   90.00
#
_symmetry.space_group_name_H-M   'P 1'
#
loop_
_entity.id
_entity.type
_entity.pdbx_description
1 polymer ?
#
loop_
_entity_poly.entity_id
_entity_poly.type
_entity_poly.pdbx_seq_one_letter_code
_entity_poly.pdbx_strand_id
1 'polypeptide(L)'
;VSVPVGKDSLSMKVNWKEGQSEHTVTSPMTLNISSFSNVNDLNKSVTPELSSSDTTLLHLWTHSDKYRLGGSALYQSFKLFGGATPDIDDVNQFKVLFEATQELLDKDFIEALHDISDGGLITSLIEMALCSNQGLDINLDYSDKEQLVPKLFSEEIGLVIEVKNEKL
;
A
#
# COMPACT_ATOMS: atom_id res chain seq x y z
N VAL A 1 -1.10 -5.01 -23.57
CA VAL A 1 -1.95 -4.09 -22.78
C VAL A 1 -2.61 -3.09 -23.73
N SER A 2 -3.90 -2.88 -23.62
CA SER A 2 -4.62 -1.82 -24.32
C SER A 2 -5.26 -0.85 -23.32
N VAL A 3 -5.33 0.43 -23.69
CA VAL A 3 -5.98 1.48 -22.89
C VAL A 3 -7.24 1.91 -23.65
N PRO A 4 -8.38 1.23 -23.44
CA PRO A 4 -9.58 1.46 -24.25
C PRO A 4 -10.32 2.74 -23.87
N VAL A 5 -10.10 3.27 -22.68
CA VAL A 5 -10.80 4.45 -22.15
C VAL A 5 -9.81 5.34 -21.42
N GLY A 6 -9.91 6.63 -21.65
CA GLY A 6 -9.23 7.68 -20.91
C GLY A 6 -10.17 8.86 -20.71
N LYS A 7 -10.06 9.53 -19.55
CA LYS A 7 -10.84 10.74 -19.26
C LYS A 7 -9.98 11.71 -18.45
N ASP A 8 -9.91 12.95 -18.93
CA ASP A 8 -9.28 14.06 -18.23
C ASP A 8 -10.30 14.96 -17.55
N SER A 9 -9.93 15.52 -16.40
CA SER A 9 -10.63 16.63 -15.77
C SER A 9 -9.88 17.92 -16.08
N LEU A 10 -10.48 18.77 -16.92
CA LEU A 10 -9.85 20.01 -17.41
C LEU A 10 -9.71 21.09 -16.33
N SER A 11 -10.43 20.97 -15.21
CA SER A 11 -10.37 21.93 -14.12
C SER A 11 -10.26 21.22 -12.78
N MET A 12 -9.15 21.48 -12.11
CA MET A 12 -8.86 20.98 -10.75
C MET A 12 -9.13 22.07 -9.69
N LYS A 13 -9.85 23.12 -10.06
CA LYS A 13 -10.08 24.29 -9.21
C LYS A 13 -11.56 24.65 -9.21
N VAL A 14 -12.11 24.85 -8.01
CA VAL A 14 -13.46 25.38 -7.81
C VAL A 14 -13.37 26.69 -7.04
N ASN A 15 -14.06 27.71 -7.55
CA ASN A 15 -14.20 28.99 -6.88
C ASN A 15 -15.68 29.24 -6.61
N TRP A 16 -16.00 29.74 -5.40
CA TRP A 16 -17.37 30.16 -5.06
C TRP A 16 -17.33 31.37 -4.13
N LYS A 17 -18.48 32.03 -4.03
CA LYS A 17 -18.66 33.18 -3.12
C LYS A 17 -19.70 32.81 -2.07
N GLU A 18 -19.41 33.18 -0.82
CA GLU A 18 -20.34 33.10 0.29
C GLU A 18 -20.45 34.51 0.92
N GLY A 19 -21.53 35.20 0.64
CA GLY A 19 -21.66 36.61 0.96
C GLY A 19 -20.61 37.46 0.23
N GLN A 20 -19.72 38.12 1.00
CA GLN A 20 -18.60 38.91 0.46
C GLN A 20 -17.28 38.11 0.41
N SER A 21 -17.26 36.90 0.93
CA SER A 21 -16.06 36.06 0.97
C SER A 21 -15.91 35.22 -0.30
N GLU A 22 -14.72 35.21 -0.85
CA GLU A 22 -14.35 34.33 -1.98
C GLU A 22 -13.62 33.11 -1.45
N HIS A 23 -14.03 31.93 -1.89
CA HIS A 23 -13.44 30.66 -1.52
C HIS A 23 -12.87 29.96 -2.75
N THR A 24 -11.76 29.30 -2.58
CA THR A 24 -11.09 28.51 -3.62
C THR A 24 -10.67 27.17 -3.06
N VAL A 25 -10.98 26.10 -3.77
CA VAL A 25 -10.39 24.78 -3.54
C VAL A 25 -9.69 24.35 -4.82
N THR A 26 -8.44 23.94 -4.67
CA THR A 26 -7.66 23.36 -5.76
C THR A 26 -7.32 21.92 -5.37
N SER A 27 -7.70 20.98 -6.22
CA SER A 27 -7.36 19.57 -6.07
C SER A 27 -5.94 19.30 -6.59
N PRO A 28 -5.15 18.45 -5.96
CA PRO A 28 -3.89 17.99 -6.54
C PRO A 28 -4.15 17.19 -7.82
N MET A 29 -3.17 17.18 -8.71
CA MET A 29 -3.23 16.34 -9.91
C MET A 29 -3.17 14.87 -9.48
N THR A 30 -4.14 14.08 -9.91
CA THR A 30 -4.28 12.67 -9.54
C THR A 30 -4.46 11.83 -10.80
N LEU A 31 -3.72 10.72 -10.88
CA LEU A 31 -3.87 9.71 -11.92
C LEU A 31 -4.51 8.46 -11.33
N ASN A 32 -5.72 8.14 -11.77
CA ASN A 32 -6.41 6.89 -11.43
C ASN A 32 -6.31 5.92 -12.60
N ILE A 33 -5.77 4.75 -12.35
CA ILE A 33 -5.66 3.68 -13.34
C ILE A 33 -6.39 2.45 -12.81
N SER A 34 -7.34 1.94 -13.60
CA SER A 34 -7.98 0.65 -13.34
C SER A 34 -7.48 -0.37 -14.37
N SER A 35 -7.01 -1.52 -13.88
CA SER A 35 -6.59 -2.62 -14.73
C SER A 35 -7.51 -3.82 -14.53
N PHE A 36 -7.72 -4.57 -15.60
CA PHE A 36 -8.54 -5.78 -15.59
C PHE A 36 -7.76 -6.94 -16.18
N SER A 37 -7.86 -8.08 -15.54
CA SER A 37 -7.25 -9.33 -16.00
C SER A 37 -8.16 -10.51 -15.70
N ASN A 38 -7.95 -11.62 -16.40
CA ASN A 38 -8.63 -12.85 -16.09
C ASN A 38 -7.99 -13.51 -14.85
N VAL A 39 -8.84 -14.03 -13.98
CA VAL A 39 -8.42 -14.90 -12.86
C VAL A 39 -8.55 -16.34 -13.32
N ASN A 40 -7.48 -17.10 -13.25
CA ASN A 40 -7.44 -18.48 -13.72
C ASN A 40 -8.19 -19.43 -12.76
N ASP A 41 -8.06 -19.21 -11.46
CA ASP A 41 -8.71 -20.01 -10.41
C ASP A 41 -9.17 -19.08 -9.25
N LEU A 42 -10.47 -18.95 -9.09
CA LEU A 42 -11.07 -18.12 -8.02
C LEU A 42 -10.79 -18.70 -6.63
N ASN A 43 -10.55 -19.99 -6.49
CA ASN A 43 -10.28 -20.61 -5.20
C ASN A 43 -8.90 -20.22 -4.63
N LYS A 44 -8.02 -19.67 -5.48
CA LYS A 44 -6.70 -19.17 -5.10
C LYS A 44 -6.69 -17.68 -4.76
N SER A 45 -7.86 -17.06 -4.74
CA SER A 45 -7.99 -15.68 -4.29
C SER A 45 -7.87 -15.61 -2.77
N VAL A 46 -7.04 -14.68 -2.29
CA VAL A 46 -6.86 -14.38 -0.87
C VAL A 46 -7.38 -12.99 -0.55
N THR A 47 -7.72 -12.77 0.70
CA THR A 47 -8.20 -11.49 1.22
C THR A 47 -7.23 -10.96 2.29
N PRO A 48 -7.38 -9.72 2.76
CA PRO A 48 -6.62 -9.22 3.91
C PRO A 48 -7.02 -9.85 5.25
N GLU A 49 -8.06 -10.68 5.30
CA GLU A 49 -8.57 -11.30 6.52
C GLU A 49 -7.60 -12.35 7.05
N LEU A 50 -7.03 -12.09 8.23
CA LEU A 50 -6.08 -12.98 8.89
C LEU A 50 -6.75 -14.28 9.33
N SER A 51 -6.03 -15.39 9.20
CA SER A 51 -6.46 -16.67 9.70
C SER A 51 -6.35 -16.73 11.22
N SER A 52 -7.08 -17.66 11.84
CA SER A 52 -6.97 -17.93 13.28
C SER A 52 -5.90 -18.97 13.64
N SER A 53 -5.05 -19.33 12.68
CA SER A 53 -4.04 -20.38 12.82
C SER A 53 -2.73 -19.84 13.40
N ASP A 54 -1.78 -20.73 13.67
CA ASP A 54 -0.41 -20.37 14.01
C ASP A 54 0.34 -19.89 12.76
N THR A 55 0.45 -18.59 12.60
CA THR A 55 0.96 -17.92 11.41
C THR A 55 1.96 -16.82 11.73
N THR A 56 2.69 -16.41 10.72
CA THR A 56 3.61 -15.25 10.76
C THR A 56 3.27 -14.29 9.65
N LEU A 57 3.30 -13.00 9.96
CA LEU A 57 3.23 -11.93 8.96
C LEU A 57 4.62 -11.62 8.43
N LEU A 58 4.73 -11.58 7.12
CA LEU A 58 5.95 -11.21 6.42
C LEU A 58 5.69 -9.93 5.61
N HIS A 59 6.59 -8.95 5.76
CA HIS A 59 6.62 -7.77 4.93
C HIS A 59 7.56 -8.01 3.74
N LEU A 60 7.01 -8.06 2.56
CA LEU A 60 7.72 -8.15 1.29
C LEU A 60 7.76 -6.78 0.62
N TRP A 61 8.93 -6.31 0.23
CA TRP A 61 9.04 -5.00 -0.46
C TRP A 61 10.14 -5.02 -1.52
N THR A 62 10.07 -4.09 -2.45
CA THR A 62 11.20 -3.82 -3.34
C THR A 62 12.34 -3.29 -2.52
N HIS A 63 13.49 -3.95 -2.57
CA HIS A 63 14.64 -3.70 -1.70
C HIS A 63 15.22 -2.28 -1.91
N SER A 64 14.66 -1.35 -1.18
CA SER A 64 15.07 0.05 -1.14
C SER A 64 15.29 0.42 0.32
N ASP A 65 16.46 0.93 0.66
CA ASP A 65 16.72 1.53 1.98
C ASP A 65 16.07 2.90 2.12
N LYS A 66 15.19 3.25 1.17
CA LYS A 66 14.47 4.51 1.14
C LYS A 66 13.10 4.32 1.77
N TYR A 67 12.78 5.19 2.67
CA TYR A 67 11.46 5.28 3.30
C TYR A 67 10.92 6.68 3.03
N ARG A 68 10.48 6.91 1.79
CA ARG A 68 10.06 8.23 1.29
C ARG A 68 8.65 8.55 1.77
N LEU A 69 8.48 9.74 2.32
CA LEU A 69 7.21 10.21 2.89
C LEU A 69 6.52 11.30 2.05
N GLY A 70 7.15 11.74 0.96
CA GLY A 70 6.57 12.78 0.11
C GLY A 70 5.24 12.34 -0.50
N GLY A 71 4.21 13.16 -0.33
CA GLY A 71 2.86 12.86 -0.82
C GLY A 71 2.07 11.85 0.00
N SER A 72 2.66 11.22 1.02
CA SER A 72 1.99 10.21 1.85
C SER A 72 0.79 10.75 2.63
N ALA A 73 -0.11 9.86 3.03
CA ALA A 73 -1.24 10.20 3.89
C ALA A 73 -0.80 10.83 5.22
N LEU A 74 0.36 10.41 5.75
CA LEU A 74 0.98 11.04 6.92
C LEU A 74 1.28 12.52 6.65
N TYR A 75 1.98 12.85 5.56
CA TYR A 75 2.31 14.23 5.21
C TYR A 75 1.05 15.07 4.96
N GLN A 76 0.07 14.50 4.29
CA GLN A 76 -1.21 15.17 4.05
C GLN A 76 -1.95 15.50 5.36
N SER A 77 -1.99 14.57 6.33
CA SER A 77 -2.65 14.81 7.63
C SER A 77 -1.99 15.92 8.43
N PHE A 78 -0.68 16.07 8.32
CA PHE A 78 0.07 17.19 8.96
C PHE A 78 0.17 18.43 8.07
N LYS A 79 -0.46 18.44 6.88
CA LYS A 79 -0.38 19.54 5.90
C LYS A 79 1.05 19.87 5.48
N LEU A 80 1.90 18.85 5.40
CA LEU A 80 3.28 18.95 4.94
C LEU A 80 3.33 18.75 3.42
N PHE A 81 4.20 19.51 2.76
CA PHE A 81 4.40 19.43 1.32
C PHE A 81 5.88 19.22 1.01
N GLY A 82 6.15 18.52 -0.11
CA GLY A 82 7.51 18.24 -0.57
C GLY A 82 8.02 16.90 -0.09
N GLY A 83 9.34 16.75 -0.11
CA GLY A 83 10.00 15.46 0.13
C GLY A 83 10.02 14.55 -1.10
N ALA A 84 10.86 13.52 -1.03
CA ALA A 84 10.88 12.48 -2.05
C ALA A 84 9.62 11.60 -1.94
N THR A 85 9.02 11.26 -3.08
CA THR A 85 7.88 10.36 -3.18
C THR A 85 8.35 8.92 -3.45
N PRO A 86 7.60 7.91 -3.02
CA PRO A 86 7.79 6.53 -3.48
C PRO A 86 7.82 6.43 -5.00
N ASP A 87 8.67 5.56 -5.52
CA ASP A 87 8.81 5.31 -6.96
C ASP A 87 9.39 3.91 -7.20
N ILE A 88 9.27 3.40 -8.41
CA ILE A 88 9.91 2.16 -8.83
C ILE A 88 11.37 2.44 -9.14
N ASP A 89 12.26 2.22 -8.18
CA ASP A 89 13.71 2.43 -8.36
C ASP A 89 14.33 1.36 -9.25
N ASP A 90 13.83 0.13 -9.19
CA ASP A 90 14.29 -1.01 -10.01
C ASP A 90 13.10 -1.84 -10.49
N VAL A 91 12.83 -1.75 -11.78
CA VAL A 91 11.75 -2.48 -12.44
C VAL A 91 11.94 -4.00 -12.34
N ASN A 92 13.18 -4.50 -12.32
CA ASN A 92 13.42 -5.94 -12.21
C ASN A 92 13.10 -6.46 -10.81
N GLN A 93 13.43 -5.72 -9.76
CA GLN A 93 13.05 -6.07 -8.40
C GLN A 93 11.53 -6.05 -8.23
N PHE A 94 10.84 -5.06 -8.77
CA PHE A 94 9.38 -5.01 -8.78
C PHE A 94 8.79 -6.23 -9.49
N LYS A 95 9.35 -6.60 -10.64
CA LYS A 95 8.93 -7.80 -11.38
C LYS A 95 9.15 -9.07 -10.56
N VAL A 96 10.30 -9.21 -9.90
CA VAL A 96 10.59 -10.36 -9.04
C VAL A 96 9.61 -10.43 -7.87
N LEU A 97 9.30 -9.32 -7.21
CA LEU A 97 8.31 -9.27 -6.14
C LEU A 97 6.95 -9.77 -6.62
N PHE A 98 6.50 -9.27 -7.78
CA PHE A 98 5.23 -9.69 -8.37
C PHE A 98 5.22 -11.19 -8.72
N GLU A 99 6.23 -11.67 -9.43
CA GLU A 99 6.32 -13.07 -9.87
C GLU A 99 6.42 -14.03 -8.66
N ALA A 100 7.21 -13.68 -7.64
CA ALA A 100 7.32 -14.46 -6.41
C ALA A 100 5.96 -14.53 -5.67
N THR A 101 5.24 -13.41 -5.59
CA THR A 101 3.91 -13.39 -4.97
C THR A 101 2.93 -14.29 -5.71
N GLN A 102 2.92 -14.25 -7.05
CA GLN A 102 2.06 -15.13 -7.85
C GLN A 102 2.42 -16.61 -7.64
N GLU A 103 3.71 -16.94 -7.59
CA GLU A 103 4.16 -18.32 -7.33
C GLU A 103 3.76 -18.80 -5.92
N LEU A 104 3.84 -17.95 -4.91
CA LEU A 104 3.41 -18.28 -3.55
C LEU A 104 1.90 -18.49 -3.46
N LEU A 105 1.09 -17.69 -4.18
CA LEU A 105 -0.36 -17.87 -4.29
C LEU A 105 -0.69 -19.20 -4.99
N ASP A 106 -0.02 -19.50 -6.11
CA ASP A 106 -0.25 -20.74 -6.86
C ASP A 106 0.08 -22.00 -6.04
N LYS A 107 1.02 -21.88 -5.11
CA LYS A 107 1.42 -22.96 -4.20
C LYS A 107 0.63 -22.99 -2.88
N ASP A 108 -0.39 -22.17 -2.72
CA ASP A 108 -1.21 -22.06 -1.51
C ASP A 108 -0.37 -21.76 -0.24
N PHE A 109 0.71 -20.96 -0.39
CA PHE A 109 1.55 -20.53 0.73
C PHE A 109 0.98 -19.33 1.50
N ILE A 110 0.21 -18.49 0.82
CA ILE A 110 -0.33 -17.25 1.37
C ILE A 110 -1.75 -17.51 1.88
N GLU A 111 -1.98 -17.22 3.17
CA GLU A 111 -3.29 -17.31 3.82
C GLU A 111 -4.06 -15.98 3.72
N ALA A 112 -3.36 -14.85 3.88
CA ALA A 112 -3.89 -13.50 3.70
C ALA A 112 -2.85 -12.60 3.04
N LEU A 113 -3.31 -11.56 2.35
CA LEU A 113 -2.44 -10.60 1.66
C LEU A 113 -3.07 -9.21 1.67
N HIS A 114 -2.23 -8.20 1.93
CA HIS A 114 -2.55 -6.79 1.76
C HIS A 114 -1.39 -6.05 1.09
N ASP A 115 -1.67 -5.15 0.18
CA ASP A 115 -0.68 -4.24 -0.38
C ASP A 115 -0.32 -3.11 0.61
N ILE A 116 0.87 -2.55 0.46
CA ILE A 116 1.21 -1.30 1.14
C ILE A 116 0.61 -0.16 0.34
N SER A 117 -0.38 0.49 0.90
CA SER A 117 -1.13 1.57 0.29
C SER A 117 -1.10 2.85 1.14
N ASP A 118 -2.10 3.69 1.03
CA ASP A 118 -2.22 4.95 1.78
C ASP A 118 -2.05 4.74 3.30
N GLY A 119 -1.11 5.44 3.89
CA GLY A 119 -0.76 5.35 5.31
C GLY A 119 0.33 4.33 5.64
N GLY A 120 0.85 3.60 4.65
CA GLY A 120 2.01 2.73 4.77
C GLY A 120 1.76 1.43 5.53
N LEU A 121 2.85 0.77 5.91
CA LEU A 121 2.85 -0.54 6.57
C LEU A 121 1.92 -0.61 7.79
N ILE A 122 1.94 0.41 8.64
CA ILE A 122 1.13 0.40 9.88
C ILE A 122 -0.37 0.39 9.57
N THR A 123 -0.79 1.12 8.55
CA THR A 123 -2.20 1.16 8.14
C THR A 123 -2.63 -0.18 7.58
N SER A 124 -1.85 -0.78 6.68
CA SER A 124 -2.14 -2.11 6.13
C SER A 124 -2.27 -3.17 7.23
N LEU A 125 -1.38 -3.15 8.23
CA LEU A 125 -1.46 -4.04 9.38
C LEU A 125 -2.73 -3.83 10.24
N ILE A 126 -3.11 -2.56 10.47
CA ILE A 126 -4.33 -2.23 11.20
C ILE A 126 -5.57 -2.69 10.41
N GLU A 127 -5.59 -2.50 9.11
CA GLU A 127 -6.70 -2.94 8.23
C GLU A 127 -6.86 -4.46 8.24
N MET A 128 -5.76 -5.21 8.14
CA MET A 128 -5.78 -6.68 8.28
C MET A 128 -6.33 -7.11 9.65
N ALA A 129 -5.91 -6.47 10.73
CA ALA A 129 -6.40 -6.75 12.08
C ALA A 129 -7.89 -6.44 12.24
N LEU A 130 -8.35 -5.31 11.70
CA LEU A 130 -9.75 -4.91 11.74
C LEU A 130 -10.65 -5.84 10.94
N CYS A 131 -10.24 -6.22 9.72
CA CYS A 131 -10.99 -7.18 8.89
C CYS A 131 -11.19 -8.51 9.59
N SER A 132 -10.21 -8.93 10.37
CA SER A 132 -10.17 -10.24 11.03
C SER A 132 -10.75 -10.22 12.45
N ASN A 133 -11.04 -9.04 12.99
CA ASN A 133 -11.37 -8.84 14.41
C ASN A 133 -10.32 -9.46 15.35
N GLN A 134 -9.05 -9.32 15.00
CA GLN A 134 -7.91 -9.84 15.74
C GLN A 134 -6.99 -8.71 16.19
N GLY A 135 -6.21 -8.94 17.27
CA GLY A 135 -5.11 -8.07 17.67
C GLY A 135 -3.81 -8.54 17.03
N LEU A 136 -2.86 -7.61 16.90
CA LEU A 136 -1.51 -7.91 16.42
C LEU A 136 -0.50 -7.63 17.54
N ASP A 137 0.48 -8.51 17.67
CA ASP A 137 1.68 -8.28 18.48
C ASP A 137 2.87 -8.17 17.52
N ILE A 138 3.36 -6.94 17.34
CA ILE A 138 4.36 -6.61 16.33
C ILE A 138 5.67 -6.26 17.03
N ASN A 139 6.71 -7.02 16.75
CA ASN A 139 8.05 -6.70 17.20
C ASN A 139 8.79 -5.92 16.10
N LEU A 140 9.11 -4.67 16.37
CA LEU A 140 9.87 -3.80 15.48
C LEU A 140 11.30 -3.64 16.00
N ASP A 141 12.26 -3.62 15.10
CA ASP A 141 13.62 -3.22 15.44
C ASP A 141 13.69 -1.71 15.71
N TYR A 142 13.87 -1.34 16.98
CA TYR A 142 13.99 0.04 17.45
C TYR A 142 15.44 0.57 17.46
N SER A 143 16.39 -0.14 16.87
CA SER A 143 17.81 0.25 16.87
C SER A 143 18.01 1.66 16.26
N ASP A 144 17.16 2.04 15.31
CA ASP A 144 17.13 3.38 14.70
C ASP A 144 15.77 4.05 14.87
N LYS A 145 15.65 4.85 15.93
CA LYS A 145 14.39 5.57 16.23
C LYS A 145 14.01 6.62 15.21
N GLU A 146 15.00 7.19 14.51
CA GLU A 146 14.73 8.22 13.48
C GLU A 146 14.08 7.60 12.24
N GLN A 147 14.36 6.32 11.98
CA GLN A 147 13.77 5.59 10.86
C GLN A 147 12.41 4.95 11.19
N LEU A 148 11.98 4.93 12.46
CA LEU A 148 10.76 4.25 12.85
C LEU A 148 9.53 4.81 12.15
N VAL A 149 9.34 6.13 12.18
CA VAL A 149 8.20 6.79 11.51
C VAL A 149 8.26 6.59 9.99
N PRO A 150 9.39 6.85 9.32
CA PRO A 150 9.51 6.53 7.90
C PRO A 150 9.20 5.06 7.56
N LYS A 151 9.72 4.09 8.31
CA LYS A 151 9.45 2.65 8.09
C LYS A 151 7.97 2.28 8.21
N LEU A 152 7.26 2.89 9.14
CA LEU A 152 5.85 2.59 9.38
C LEU A 152 4.90 3.27 8.39
N PHE A 153 5.23 4.48 7.95
CA PHE A 153 4.31 5.35 7.22
C PHE A 153 4.72 5.64 5.78
N SER A 154 5.87 5.15 5.31
CA SER A 154 6.18 5.25 3.90
C SER A 154 5.27 4.33 3.09
N GLU A 155 4.87 4.83 1.93
CA GLU A 155 4.00 4.13 0.99
C GLU A 155 4.85 3.52 -0.14
N GLU A 156 6.02 2.97 0.24
CA GLU A 156 6.89 2.25 -0.69
C GLU A 156 6.23 0.95 -1.15
N ILE A 157 6.56 0.53 -2.38
CA ILE A 157 5.95 -0.66 -2.98
C ILE A 157 6.27 -1.90 -2.14
N GLY A 158 5.24 -2.52 -1.63
CA GLY A 158 5.35 -3.71 -0.80
C GLY A 158 4.02 -4.41 -0.56
N LEU A 159 4.10 -5.53 0.12
CA LEU A 159 2.98 -6.39 0.49
C LEU A 159 3.17 -6.89 1.91
N VAL A 160 2.08 -7.06 2.64
CA VAL A 160 2.04 -7.88 3.86
C VAL A 160 1.37 -9.19 3.51
N ILE A 161 2.02 -10.29 3.78
CA ILE A 161 1.47 -11.63 3.59
C ILE A 161 1.43 -12.39 4.90
N GLU A 162 0.41 -13.20 5.08
CA GLU A 162 0.29 -14.15 6.18
C GLU A 162 0.67 -15.54 5.69
N VAL A 163 1.56 -16.22 6.42
CA VAL A 163 2.04 -17.57 6.07
C VAL A 163 1.94 -18.47 7.29
N LYS A 164 1.51 -19.73 7.12
CA LYS A 164 1.52 -20.73 8.20
C LYS A 164 2.94 -21.06 8.64
N ASN A 165 3.16 -21.12 9.96
CA ASN A 165 4.48 -21.41 10.52
C ASN A 165 5.02 -22.79 10.07
N GLU A 166 4.17 -23.74 9.77
CA GLU A 166 4.57 -25.05 9.22
C GLU A 166 5.16 -24.98 7.80
N LYS A 167 4.99 -23.85 7.10
CA LYS A 167 5.49 -23.62 5.74
C LYS A 167 6.73 -22.71 5.69
N LEU A 168 7.13 -22.16 6.83
CA LEU A 168 8.35 -21.36 6.99
C LEU A 168 9.56 -22.24 7.29
#